data_0ba1ab8e5727ed3efd9e69056144413d
#
_entry.id   0ba1ab8e5727ed3efd9e69056144413d
#
_cell.length_a   1.000
_cell.length_b   1.000
_cell.length_c   1.000
_cell.angle_alpha   90.00
_cell.angle_beta   90.00
_cell.angle_gamma   90.00
#
_symmetry.space_group_name_H-M   'P 1'
#
loop_
_entity.id
_entity.type
_entity.pdbx_description
1 polymer ?
#
loop_
_entity_poly.entity_id
_entity_poly.type
_entity_poly.pdbx_seq_one_letter_code
_entity_poly.pdbx_strand_id
1 'polypeptide(L)'
;MMARDREQNGEAGFTLIETLVALALTGLVLSALATLTAQFLPNWNRGIDRIQHSELIGISMQRIAADLAAAEFIPAGGDDKNEKDKKKKPLFEGTPLSVTFVRTAIGPNAGIGLDVVRIGETTDRGRLVTVRTRTGYTPLPQGVSPAEELRLTDPVVLLRAPLRLSFAYAGPDKVFHDDWHDADKLPVAIRLTVRDTTSEHVLAVSTVTPVHVDAPAGKSDDDDNKNDGQSNNQENNGDAMSSQGKRGGS
;
A
#
# COMPACT_ATOMS: atom_id res chain seq x y z
N MET A 1 61.30 -79.69 7.88
CA MET A 1 60.81 -79.69 6.48
C MET A 1 59.34 -79.29 6.54
N MET A 2 59.07 -77.99 6.39
CA MET A 2 57.71 -77.40 6.56
C MET A 2 57.12 -77.27 5.16
N ALA A 3 56.02 -77.94 4.93
CA ALA A 3 55.20 -77.81 3.74
C ALA A 3 54.34 -76.57 3.94
N ARG A 4 54.45 -75.61 3.02
CA ARG A 4 53.56 -74.46 2.88
C ARG A 4 52.37 -74.86 2.03
N ASP A 5 51.21 -75.01 2.67
CA ASP A 5 49.93 -75.01 1.96
C ASP A 5 49.70 -73.65 1.33
N ARG A 6 49.68 -73.61 0.03
CA ARG A 6 49.19 -72.47 -0.77
C ARG A 6 47.67 -72.69 -0.88
N GLU A 7 46.94 -71.89 -0.13
CA GLU A 7 45.54 -71.71 -0.41
C GLU A 7 45.43 -71.02 -1.80
N GLN A 8 44.99 -71.79 -2.75
CA GLN A 8 44.57 -71.28 -4.06
C GLN A 8 43.22 -70.61 -3.86
N ASN A 9 43.19 -69.30 -3.68
CA ASN A 9 41.96 -68.51 -3.85
C ASN A 9 41.52 -68.68 -5.31
N GLY A 10 40.59 -69.53 -5.56
CA GLY A 10 39.94 -69.67 -6.85
C GLY A 10 39.21 -68.36 -7.19
N GLU A 11 39.70 -67.65 -8.16
CA GLU A 11 38.97 -66.53 -8.76
C GLU A 11 37.71 -67.12 -9.42
N ALA A 12 36.59 -67.03 -8.69
CA ALA A 12 35.26 -67.37 -9.24
C ALA A 12 34.87 -66.27 -10.24
N GLY A 13 35.07 -66.53 -11.52
CA GLY A 13 34.62 -65.67 -12.58
C GLY A 13 33.08 -65.61 -12.59
N PHE A 14 32.52 -64.43 -12.83
CA PHE A 14 31.06 -64.23 -12.94
C PHE A 14 30.51 -65.09 -14.09
N THR A 15 29.46 -65.78 -13.82
CA THR A 15 28.72 -66.52 -14.84
C THR A 15 27.96 -65.61 -15.78
N LEU A 16 27.79 -65.96 -17.02
CA LEU A 16 27.07 -65.15 -18.03
C LEU A 16 25.62 -64.91 -17.55
N ILE A 17 25.01 -65.86 -16.90
CA ILE A 17 23.64 -65.70 -16.33
C ILE A 17 23.58 -64.68 -15.24
N GLU A 18 24.60 -64.58 -14.35
CA GLU A 18 24.67 -63.62 -13.26
C GLU A 18 24.80 -62.18 -13.78
N THR A 19 25.59 -61.94 -14.85
CA THR A 19 25.71 -60.66 -15.50
C THR A 19 24.41 -60.24 -16.18
N LEU A 20 23.67 -61.17 -16.80
CA LEU A 20 22.35 -60.91 -17.40
C LEU A 20 21.31 -60.57 -16.32
N VAL A 21 21.29 -61.31 -15.21
CA VAL A 21 20.37 -61.02 -14.12
C VAL A 21 20.71 -59.66 -13.44
N ALA A 22 21.99 -59.34 -13.26
CA ALA A 22 22.40 -58.04 -12.74
C ALA A 22 22.00 -56.87 -13.63
N LEU A 23 22.17 -57.01 -14.96
CA LEU A 23 21.72 -56.05 -15.92
C LEU A 23 20.19 -55.85 -15.93
N ALA A 24 19.44 -56.95 -15.86
CA ALA A 24 17.98 -56.91 -15.77
C ALA A 24 17.48 -56.21 -14.53
N LEU A 25 18.06 -56.50 -13.36
CA LEU A 25 17.73 -55.85 -12.10
C LEU A 25 18.12 -54.38 -12.11
N THR A 26 19.29 -54.04 -12.64
CA THR A 26 19.71 -52.66 -12.78
C THR A 26 18.77 -51.88 -13.68
N GLY A 27 18.35 -52.46 -14.82
CA GLY A 27 17.35 -51.84 -15.69
C GLY A 27 16.01 -51.60 -15.01
N LEU A 28 15.56 -52.55 -14.21
CA LEU A 28 14.30 -52.46 -13.46
C LEU A 28 14.40 -51.30 -12.40
N VAL A 29 15.50 -51.23 -11.67
CA VAL A 29 15.73 -50.15 -10.68
C VAL A 29 15.79 -48.77 -11.36
N LEU A 30 16.51 -48.67 -12.47
CA LEU A 30 16.59 -47.40 -13.25
C LEU A 30 15.22 -46.98 -13.79
N SER A 31 14.42 -47.96 -14.27
CA SER A 31 13.05 -47.70 -14.78
C SER A 31 12.14 -47.22 -13.64
N ALA A 32 12.20 -47.83 -12.47
CA ALA A 32 11.44 -47.41 -11.30
C ALA A 32 11.84 -45.97 -10.85
N LEU A 33 13.15 -45.71 -10.80
CA LEU A 33 13.68 -44.39 -10.46
C LEU A 33 13.26 -43.32 -11.48
N ALA A 34 13.32 -43.60 -12.77
CA ALA A 34 12.87 -42.72 -13.81
C ALA A 34 11.37 -42.38 -13.70
N THR A 35 10.54 -43.39 -13.39
CA THR A 35 9.10 -43.22 -13.17
C THR A 35 8.81 -42.33 -11.96
N LEU A 36 9.48 -42.57 -10.83
CA LEU A 36 9.37 -41.73 -9.63
C LEU A 36 9.78 -40.29 -9.93
N THR A 37 10.92 -40.08 -10.59
CA THR A 37 11.41 -38.77 -10.94
C THR A 37 10.43 -38.03 -11.85
N ALA A 38 9.87 -38.70 -12.85
CA ALA A 38 8.87 -38.11 -13.76
C ALA A 38 7.58 -37.68 -13.05
N GLN A 39 7.22 -38.32 -11.93
CA GLN A 39 6.04 -37.96 -11.14
C GLN A 39 6.32 -36.82 -10.14
N PHE A 40 7.51 -36.76 -9.58
CA PHE A 40 7.87 -35.76 -8.56
C PHE A 40 8.24 -34.40 -9.16
N LEU A 41 8.98 -34.35 -10.26
CA LEU A 41 9.44 -33.11 -10.87
C LEU A 41 8.31 -32.12 -11.27
N PRO A 42 7.22 -32.55 -11.92
CA PRO A 42 6.14 -31.62 -12.26
C PRO A 42 5.42 -31.04 -11.03
N ASN A 43 5.28 -31.85 -9.98
CA ASN A 43 4.64 -31.40 -8.72
C ASN A 43 5.53 -30.39 -7.96
N TRP A 44 6.83 -30.61 -7.98
CA TRP A 44 7.82 -29.72 -7.38
C TRP A 44 7.80 -28.35 -8.07
N ASN A 45 7.85 -28.32 -9.40
CA ASN A 45 7.80 -27.07 -10.18
C ASN A 45 6.50 -26.29 -9.93
N ARG A 46 5.34 -26.95 -9.89
CA ARG A 46 4.06 -26.29 -9.55
C ARG A 46 4.06 -25.71 -8.15
N GLY A 47 4.75 -26.36 -7.19
CA GLY A 47 4.90 -25.84 -5.84
C GLY A 47 5.73 -24.56 -5.80
N ILE A 48 6.85 -24.53 -6.50
CA ILE A 48 7.74 -23.35 -6.61
C ILE A 48 7.01 -22.17 -7.28
N ASP A 49 6.31 -22.42 -8.38
CA ASP A 49 5.55 -21.40 -9.09
C ASP A 49 4.50 -20.72 -8.21
N ARG A 50 3.80 -21.52 -7.36
CA ARG A 50 2.82 -20.99 -6.41
C ARG A 50 3.46 -20.11 -5.34
N ILE A 51 4.61 -20.53 -4.81
CA ILE A 51 5.34 -19.76 -3.79
C ILE A 51 5.81 -18.43 -4.39
N GLN A 52 6.42 -18.45 -5.57
CA GLN A 52 6.89 -17.24 -6.25
C GLN A 52 5.74 -16.26 -6.54
N HIS A 53 4.59 -16.74 -7.01
CA HIS A 53 3.41 -15.90 -7.23
C HIS A 53 2.91 -15.27 -5.93
N SER A 54 2.83 -16.04 -4.84
CA SER A 54 2.39 -15.52 -3.55
C SER A 54 3.35 -14.48 -2.98
N GLU A 55 4.64 -14.68 -3.16
CA GLU A 55 5.68 -13.75 -2.73
C GLU A 55 5.62 -12.43 -3.50
N LEU A 56 5.47 -12.48 -4.83
CA LEU A 56 5.31 -11.28 -5.67
C LEU A 56 4.07 -10.47 -5.29
N ILE A 57 2.94 -11.12 -5.02
CA ILE A 57 1.73 -10.45 -4.54
C ILE A 57 2.00 -9.79 -3.19
N GLY A 58 2.62 -10.51 -2.25
CA GLY A 58 2.94 -10.01 -0.92
C GLY A 58 3.81 -8.74 -0.97
N ILE A 59 4.90 -8.77 -1.73
CA ILE A 59 5.81 -7.63 -1.91
C ILE A 59 5.08 -6.45 -2.55
N SER A 60 4.29 -6.69 -3.58
CA SER A 60 3.53 -5.64 -4.26
C SER A 60 2.51 -4.99 -3.33
N MET A 61 1.75 -5.79 -2.57
CA MET A 61 0.77 -5.29 -1.60
C MET A 61 1.43 -4.50 -0.48
N GLN A 62 2.54 -5.00 0.06
CA GLN A 62 3.30 -4.30 1.10
C GLN A 62 3.80 -2.94 0.61
N ARG A 63 4.31 -2.88 -0.63
CA ARG A 63 4.77 -1.63 -1.22
C ARG A 63 3.63 -0.63 -1.43
N ILE A 64 2.49 -1.08 -1.94
CA ILE A 64 1.29 -0.26 -2.12
C ILE A 64 0.79 0.25 -0.76
N ALA A 65 0.70 -0.63 0.23
CA ALA A 65 0.29 -0.27 1.58
C ALA A 65 1.22 0.78 2.21
N ALA A 66 2.54 0.63 2.04
CA ALA A 66 3.51 1.61 2.52
C ALA A 66 3.39 2.96 1.80
N ASP A 67 3.17 2.96 0.48
CA ASP A 67 2.94 4.19 -0.28
C ASP A 67 1.67 4.92 0.20
N LEU A 68 0.57 4.19 0.43
CA LEU A 68 -0.69 4.74 0.91
C LEU A 68 -0.64 5.21 2.37
N ALA A 69 0.07 4.48 3.23
CA ALA A 69 0.28 4.89 4.61
C ALA A 69 1.06 6.22 4.74
N ALA A 70 1.87 6.54 3.73
CA ALA A 70 2.62 7.78 3.64
C ALA A 70 1.85 8.91 2.95
N ALA A 71 0.54 8.75 2.68
CA ALA A 71 -0.28 9.80 2.11
C ALA A 71 -0.38 11.00 3.06
N GLU A 72 -0.23 12.20 2.50
CA GLU A 72 -0.25 13.46 3.24
C GLU A 72 -1.46 14.31 2.88
N PHE A 73 -1.94 15.07 3.86
CA PHE A 73 -3.01 16.04 3.63
C PHE A 73 -2.43 17.29 3.00
N ILE A 74 -2.46 17.37 1.68
CA ILE A 74 -2.07 18.54 0.93
C ILE A 74 -3.31 19.13 0.25
N PRO A 75 -3.66 20.40 0.49
CA PRO A 75 -4.82 21.02 -0.15
C PRO A 75 -4.71 20.98 -1.67
N ALA A 76 -5.78 20.57 -2.33
CA ALA A 76 -5.93 20.73 -3.76
C ALA A 76 -6.27 22.18 -4.07
N GLY A 77 -5.29 22.98 -4.49
CA GLY A 77 -5.45 24.38 -4.81
C GLY A 77 -4.43 25.27 -4.09
N GLY A 78 -3.97 26.34 -4.77
CA GLY A 78 -3.04 27.31 -4.22
C GLY A 78 -3.64 28.10 -3.05
N ASP A 79 -2.75 28.71 -2.25
CA ASP A 79 -3.11 29.64 -1.16
C ASP A 79 -3.71 30.95 -1.73
N ASP A 80 -4.92 30.90 -2.23
CA ASP A 80 -5.64 32.11 -2.55
C ASP A 80 -6.12 32.78 -1.26
N LYS A 81 -5.47 33.89 -0.92
CA LYS A 81 -5.71 34.69 0.31
C LYS A 81 -7.14 35.22 0.47
N ASN A 82 -7.99 35.06 -0.55
CA ASN A 82 -9.36 35.59 -0.58
C ASN A 82 -10.45 34.54 -0.17
N GLU A 83 -10.10 33.29 0.08
CA GLU A 83 -11.05 32.26 0.47
C GLU A 83 -10.79 31.73 1.88
N LYS A 84 -10.97 32.60 2.89
CA LYS A 84 -10.80 32.21 4.31
C LYS A 84 -11.87 31.22 4.81
N ASP A 85 -12.97 31.03 4.07
CA ASP A 85 -14.14 30.27 4.53
C ASP A 85 -14.40 28.94 3.78
N LYS A 86 -13.61 28.61 2.74
CA LYS A 86 -13.79 27.30 2.09
C LYS A 86 -12.87 26.26 2.71
N LYS A 87 -13.46 25.17 3.19
CA LYS A 87 -12.73 24.01 3.69
C LYS A 87 -11.76 23.51 2.60
N LYS A 88 -10.48 23.50 2.91
CA LYS A 88 -9.44 23.01 2.01
C LYS A 88 -9.60 21.49 1.87
N LYS A 89 -9.91 21.01 0.66
CA LYS A 89 -10.01 19.58 0.36
C LYS A 89 -8.61 19.02 0.07
N PRO A 90 -8.29 17.81 0.55
CA PRO A 90 -7.02 17.16 0.21
C PRO A 90 -6.97 16.77 -1.26
N LEU A 91 -5.77 16.77 -1.84
CA LEU A 91 -5.52 16.18 -3.14
C LEU A 91 -5.49 14.65 -2.99
N PHE A 92 -6.68 14.08 -2.92
CA PHE A 92 -6.89 12.64 -2.84
C PHE A 92 -8.11 12.25 -3.66
N GLU A 93 -7.93 11.31 -4.56
CA GLU A 93 -9.01 10.79 -5.40
C GLU A 93 -8.92 9.27 -5.44
N GLY A 94 -10.00 8.60 -5.07
CA GLY A 94 -10.10 7.15 -5.00
C GLY A 94 -11.26 6.61 -5.80
N THR A 95 -10.98 5.56 -6.61
CA THR A 95 -11.97 4.74 -7.31
C THR A 95 -11.73 3.26 -6.98
N PRO A 96 -12.62 2.35 -7.36
CA PRO A 96 -12.37 0.92 -7.14
C PRO A 96 -11.08 0.39 -7.81
N LEU A 97 -10.61 1.04 -8.87
CA LEU A 97 -9.47 0.56 -9.69
C LEU A 97 -8.28 1.51 -9.72
N SER A 98 -8.39 2.67 -9.09
CA SER A 98 -7.29 3.63 -9.04
C SER A 98 -7.35 4.49 -7.79
N VAL A 99 -6.18 4.93 -7.35
CA VAL A 99 -6.04 5.91 -6.28
C VAL A 99 -4.95 6.91 -6.64
N THR A 100 -5.22 8.19 -6.41
CA THR A 100 -4.27 9.30 -6.59
C THR A 100 -4.14 10.06 -5.28
N PHE A 101 -2.93 10.29 -4.83
CA PHE A 101 -2.65 10.96 -3.56
C PHE A 101 -1.29 11.64 -3.58
N VAL A 102 -1.06 12.52 -2.62
CA VAL A 102 0.24 13.18 -2.39
C VAL A 102 0.96 12.49 -1.25
N ARG A 103 2.26 12.36 -1.35
CA ARG A 103 3.14 11.87 -0.30
C ARG A 103 4.49 12.58 -0.33
N THR A 104 5.26 12.45 0.73
CA THR A 104 6.67 12.87 0.71
C THR A 104 7.44 12.09 -0.36
N ALA A 105 8.23 12.81 -1.15
CA ALA A 105 9.07 12.21 -2.18
C ALA A 105 10.16 11.35 -1.54
N ILE A 106 10.17 10.04 -1.86
CA ILE A 106 11.12 9.06 -1.32
C ILE A 106 11.74 8.29 -2.46
N GLY A 107 13.08 8.15 -2.44
CA GLY A 107 13.81 7.29 -3.36
C GLY A 107 14.97 7.99 -4.07
N PRO A 108 15.83 7.23 -4.76
CA PRO A 108 17.08 7.74 -5.35
C PRO A 108 16.86 8.77 -6.47
N ASN A 109 15.70 8.77 -7.11
CA ASN A 109 15.31 9.72 -8.16
C ASN A 109 14.16 10.64 -7.71
N ALA A 110 13.88 10.70 -6.40
CA ALA A 110 12.89 11.59 -5.86
C ALA A 110 13.47 13.01 -5.79
N GLY A 111 12.73 14.00 -6.29
CA GLY A 111 13.03 15.42 -6.02
C GLY A 111 12.91 15.70 -4.51
N ILE A 112 13.42 16.84 -4.09
CA ILE A 112 13.17 17.34 -2.74
C ILE A 112 11.73 17.87 -2.71
N GLY A 113 10.87 17.31 -1.86
CA GLY A 113 9.51 17.81 -1.69
C GLY A 113 8.44 16.72 -1.69
N LEU A 114 7.35 17.01 -2.37
CA LEU A 114 6.18 16.15 -2.44
C LEU A 114 6.04 15.52 -3.84
N ASP A 115 5.62 14.27 -3.88
CA ASP A 115 5.24 13.55 -5.10
C ASP A 115 3.73 13.31 -5.12
N VAL A 116 3.12 13.52 -6.28
CA VAL A 116 1.80 12.96 -6.58
C VAL A 116 2.00 11.55 -7.10
N VAL A 117 1.36 10.59 -6.49
CA VAL A 117 1.40 9.19 -6.86
C VAL A 117 0.02 8.74 -7.31
N ARG A 118 -0.04 8.06 -8.44
CA ARG A 118 -1.23 7.34 -8.90
C ARG A 118 -0.93 5.86 -9.00
N ILE A 119 -1.77 5.05 -8.41
CA ILE A 119 -1.78 3.60 -8.58
C ILE A 119 -3.08 3.25 -9.27
N GLY A 120 -3.00 2.60 -10.41
CA GLY A 120 -4.20 2.31 -11.19
C GLY A 120 -3.97 1.27 -12.26
N GLU A 121 -5.07 0.82 -12.87
CA GLU A 121 -5.06 -0.15 -13.93
C GLU A 121 -4.81 0.53 -15.28
N THR A 122 -3.98 -0.09 -16.11
CA THR A 122 -3.71 0.32 -17.50
C THR A 122 -3.47 -0.90 -18.37
N THR A 123 -3.28 -0.68 -19.67
CA THR A 123 -3.00 -1.76 -20.62
C THR A 123 -1.55 -1.66 -21.11
N ASP A 124 -0.79 -2.74 -20.93
CA ASP A 124 0.55 -2.93 -21.47
C ASP A 124 0.52 -4.09 -22.48
N ARG A 125 0.81 -3.82 -23.76
CA ARG A 125 0.82 -4.82 -24.84
C ARG A 125 -0.46 -5.66 -24.90
N GLY A 126 -1.63 -5.04 -24.72
CA GLY A 126 -2.93 -5.70 -24.76
C GLY A 126 -3.27 -6.51 -23.52
N ARG A 127 -2.50 -6.42 -22.44
CA ARG A 127 -2.78 -7.06 -21.14
C ARG A 127 -2.99 -6.02 -20.05
N LEU A 128 -3.93 -6.28 -19.18
CA LEU A 128 -4.16 -5.43 -18.01
C LEU A 128 -2.99 -5.53 -17.04
N VAL A 129 -2.53 -4.39 -16.57
CA VAL A 129 -1.48 -4.27 -15.57
C VAL A 129 -1.86 -3.19 -14.57
N THR A 130 -1.53 -3.40 -13.29
CA THR A 130 -1.58 -2.34 -12.28
C THR A 130 -0.23 -1.66 -12.27
N VAL A 131 -0.23 -0.35 -12.48
CA VAL A 131 0.98 0.47 -12.50
C VAL A 131 0.93 1.52 -11.41
N ARG A 132 2.10 1.84 -10.88
CA ARG A 132 2.36 3.02 -10.09
C ARG A 132 3.06 4.04 -10.95
N THR A 133 2.50 5.22 -11.04
CA THR A 133 3.11 6.39 -11.70
C THR A 133 3.28 7.51 -10.69
N ARG A 134 4.20 8.43 -10.94
CA ARG A 134 4.45 9.58 -10.07
C ARG A 134 4.85 10.81 -10.86
N THR A 135 4.67 11.98 -10.23
CA THR A 135 5.23 13.25 -10.68
C THR A 135 5.48 14.14 -9.47
N GLY A 136 6.40 15.10 -9.58
CA GLY A 136 6.57 16.11 -8.54
C GLY A 136 5.29 16.90 -8.34
N TYR A 137 4.94 17.19 -7.09
CA TYR A 137 3.78 17.99 -6.76
C TYR A 137 3.98 19.44 -7.20
N THR A 138 3.02 19.94 -7.94
CA THR A 138 2.85 21.36 -8.23
C THR A 138 1.43 21.76 -7.86
N PRO A 139 1.21 22.93 -7.24
CA PRO A 139 -0.13 23.39 -6.92
C PRO A 139 -1.00 23.41 -8.18
N LEU A 140 -2.14 22.72 -8.13
CA LEU A 140 -3.09 22.68 -9.23
C LEU A 140 -4.08 23.86 -9.16
N PRO A 141 -4.57 24.36 -10.30
CA PRO A 141 -5.68 25.30 -10.32
C PRO A 141 -6.93 24.70 -9.68
N GLN A 142 -7.78 25.54 -9.10
CA GLN A 142 -9.03 25.08 -8.50
C GLN A 142 -9.97 24.45 -9.54
N GLY A 143 -10.60 23.33 -9.16
CA GLY A 143 -11.61 22.65 -9.97
C GLY A 143 -11.07 21.71 -11.05
N VAL A 144 -9.76 21.52 -11.10
CA VAL A 144 -9.13 20.58 -12.03
C VAL A 144 -8.88 19.25 -11.34
N SER A 145 -9.35 18.16 -11.96
CA SER A 145 -9.06 16.81 -11.47
C SER A 145 -7.56 16.50 -11.59
N PRO A 146 -6.91 16.06 -10.50
CA PRO A 146 -5.50 15.65 -10.55
C PRO A 146 -5.21 14.58 -11.60
N ALA A 147 -6.20 13.75 -11.92
CA ALA A 147 -6.06 12.67 -12.87
C ALA A 147 -5.90 13.15 -14.32
N GLU A 148 -6.41 14.33 -14.67
CA GLU A 148 -6.45 14.84 -16.04
C GLU A 148 -5.25 15.75 -16.37
N GLU A 149 -4.74 16.52 -15.41
CA GLU A 149 -3.71 17.53 -15.68
C GLU A 149 -2.30 17.09 -15.32
N LEU A 150 -2.16 16.09 -14.45
CA LEU A 150 -0.84 15.63 -14.02
C LEU A 150 -0.19 14.75 -15.10
N ARG A 151 0.94 15.20 -15.61
CA ARG A 151 1.81 14.37 -16.46
C ARG A 151 2.55 13.37 -15.59
N LEU A 152 1.87 12.25 -15.30
CA LEU A 152 2.45 11.18 -14.52
C LEU A 152 3.50 10.42 -15.34
N THR A 153 4.69 10.26 -14.76
CA THR A 153 5.86 9.61 -15.37
C THR A 153 6.30 8.41 -14.54
N ASP A 154 7.41 7.80 -14.90
CA ASP A 154 8.06 6.69 -14.18
C ASP A 154 7.10 5.52 -13.87
N PRO A 155 6.44 4.91 -14.88
CA PRO A 155 5.53 3.81 -14.64
C PRO A 155 6.28 2.58 -14.11
N VAL A 156 5.89 2.10 -12.93
CA VAL A 156 6.37 0.86 -12.33
C VAL A 156 5.23 -0.13 -12.30
N VAL A 157 5.39 -1.27 -12.96
CA VAL A 157 4.39 -2.35 -12.96
C VAL A 157 4.43 -3.04 -11.60
N LEU A 158 3.30 -3.07 -10.91
CA LEU A 158 3.13 -3.70 -9.61
C LEU A 158 2.52 -5.11 -9.73
N LEU A 159 1.46 -5.23 -10.54
CA LEU A 159 0.77 -6.50 -10.80
C LEU A 159 0.47 -6.64 -12.29
N ARG A 160 0.41 -7.88 -12.75
CA ARG A 160 0.05 -8.25 -14.14
C ARG A 160 -1.14 -9.19 -14.13
N ALA A 161 -1.93 -9.15 -15.22
CA ALA A 161 -2.95 -10.17 -15.45
C ALA A 161 -2.36 -11.58 -15.27
N PRO A 162 -3.10 -12.52 -14.65
CA PRO A 162 -4.52 -12.46 -14.32
C PRO A 162 -4.88 -11.75 -13.01
N LEU A 163 -3.89 -11.20 -12.29
CA LEU A 163 -4.12 -10.53 -11.01
C LEU A 163 -4.68 -9.13 -11.22
N ARG A 164 -5.71 -8.80 -10.47
CA ARG A 164 -6.36 -7.50 -10.47
C ARG A 164 -6.43 -6.93 -9.07
N LEU A 165 -6.02 -5.67 -8.92
CA LEU A 165 -6.10 -4.92 -7.66
C LEU A 165 -7.39 -4.11 -7.62
N SER A 166 -8.04 -4.09 -6.46
CA SER A 166 -9.13 -3.18 -6.17
C SER A 166 -8.96 -2.49 -4.82
N PHE A 167 -9.55 -1.31 -4.71
CA PHE A 167 -9.49 -0.44 -3.54
C PHE A 167 -10.88 -0.27 -2.94
N ALA A 168 -10.94 -0.06 -1.63
CA ALA A 168 -12.11 0.45 -0.92
C ALA A 168 -11.64 1.33 0.23
N TYR A 169 -12.38 2.38 0.54
CA TYR A 169 -11.97 3.48 1.39
C TYR A 169 -12.88 3.59 2.60
N ALA A 170 -12.34 3.74 3.79
CA ALA A 170 -13.12 3.92 5.00
C ALA A 170 -12.88 5.29 5.62
N GLY A 171 -13.98 5.94 6.01
CA GLY A 171 -13.98 7.16 6.80
C GLY A 171 -13.90 6.89 8.32
N PRO A 172 -14.14 7.92 9.14
CA PRO A 172 -14.19 7.79 10.59
C PRO A 172 -15.28 6.84 11.10
N ASP A 173 -16.33 6.61 10.29
CA ASP A 173 -17.42 5.66 10.52
C ASP A 173 -16.98 4.19 10.38
N LYS A 174 -15.77 3.94 9.86
CA LYS A 174 -15.18 2.62 9.57
C LYS A 174 -15.98 1.79 8.55
N VAL A 175 -16.86 2.43 7.79
CA VAL A 175 -17.58 1.80 6.68
C VAL A 175 -16.75 1.93 5.42
N PHE A 176 -16.62 0.84 4.65
CA PHE A 176 -15.88 0.84 3.39
C PHE A 176 -16.79 1.21 2.23
N HIS A 177 -16.36 2.21 1.47
CA HIS A 177 -16.97 2.72 0.24
C HIS A 177 -16.04 2.43 -0.94
N ASP A 178 -16.61 2.23 -2.10
CA ASP A 178 -15.84 1.95 -3.32
C ASP A 178 -15.17 3.19 -3.90
N ASP A 179 -15.69 4.39 -3.59
CA ASP A 179 -15.21 5.66 -4.09
C ASP A 179 -14.87 6.61 -2.96
N TRP A 180 -13.89 7.52 -3.21
CA TRP A 180 -13.50 8.59 -2.31
C TRP A 180 -13.17 9.84 -3.10
N HIS A 181 -14.17 10.70 -3.28
CA HIS A 181 -14.07 11.94 -4.04
C HIS A 181 -14.56 13.13 -3.24
N ASP A 182 -14.01 14.29 -3.52
CA ASP A 182 -14.49 15.57 -2.95
C ASP A 182 -14.64 15.62 -1.42
N ALA A 183 -13.99 14.71 -0.72
CA ALA A 183 -14.05 14.64 0.72
C ALA A 183 -13.15 15.72 1.38
N ASP A 184 -13.60 16.25 2.51
CA ASP A 184 -12.85 17.24 3.29
C ASP A 184 -11.66 16.62 4.06
N LYS A 185 -11.59 15.29 4.11
CA LYS A 185 -10.58 14.53 4.86
C LYS A 185 -10.07 13.37 4.03
N LEU A 186 -8.85 12.92 4.34
CA LEU A 186 -8.35 11.64 3.83
C LEU A 186 -9.13 10.46 4.43
N PRO A 187 -9.20 9.32 3.75
CA PRO A 187 -9.74 8.10 4.34
C PRO A 187 -8.87 7.68 5.55
N VAL A 188 -9.49 7.16 6.58
CA VAL A 188 -8.78 6.65 7.77
C VAL A 188 -8.10 5.32 7.47
N ALA A 189 -8.69 4.54 6.57
CA ALA A 189 -8.14 3.26 6.14
C ALA A 189 -8.50 2.96 4.69
N ILE A 190 -7.60 2.25 4.02
CA ILE A 190 -7.80 1.79 2.64
C ILE A 190 -7.65 0.28 2.61
N ARG A 191 -8.66 -0.40 2.08
CA ARG A 191 -8.60 -1.85 1.84
C ARG A 191 -8.08 -2.11 0.44
N LEU A 192 -7.06 -2.95 0.36
CA LEU A 192 -6.47 -3.46 -0.86
C LEU A 192 -6.94 -4.89 -1.06
N THR A 193 -7.47 -5.23 -2.22
CA THR A 193 -7.87 -6.60 -2.53
C THR A 193 -7.30 -7.01 -3.89
N VAL A 194 -6.52 -8.07 -3.92
CA VAL A 194 -6.00 -8.69 -5.15
C VAL A 194 -6.80 -9.95 -5.44
N ARG A 195 -7.32 -10.04 -6.65
CA ARG A 195 -8.09 -11.21 -7.13
C ARG A 195 -7.45 -11.76 -8.39
N ASP A 196 -7.48 -13.08 -8.54
CA ASP A 196 -7.17 -13.76 -9.79
C ASP A 196 -8.45 -13.80 -10.64
N THR A 197 -8.39 -13.23 -11.84
CA THR A 197 -9.55 -13.14 -12.75
C THR A 197 -9.77 -14.40 -13.59
N THR A 198 -8.82 -15.36 -13.58
CA THR A 198 -8.92 -16.61 -14.36
C THR A 198 -9.37 -17.80 -13.53
N SER A 199 -9.26 -17.71 -12.23
CA SER A 199 -9.58 -18.79 -11.30
C SER A 199 -10.96 -18.56 -10.72
N GLU A 200 -11.86 -19.54 -10.87
CA GLU A 200 -13.14 -19.55 -10.17
C GLU A 200 -12.94 -19.63 -8.63
N HIS A 201 -11.77 -20.09 -8.20
CA HIS A 201 -11.34 -20.06 -6.82
C HIS A 201 -10.61 -18.74 -6.56
N VAL A 202 -11.37 -17.78 -6.07
CA VAL A 202 -10.88 -16.44 -5.72
C VAL A 202 -9.78 -16.54 -4.67
N LEU A 203 -8.52 -16.56 -5.11
CA LEU A 203 -7.40 -16.19 -4.25
C LEU A 203 -7.51 -14.68 -3.99
N ALA A 204 -8.42 -14.30 -3.10
CA ALA A 204 -8.51 -12.92 -2.65
C ALA A 204 -7.54 -12.74 -1.50
N VAL A 205 -6.44 -12.04 -1.76
CA VAL A 205 -5.59 -11.51 -0.69
C VAL A 205 -6.07 -10.10 -0.41
N SER A 206 -6.49 -9.84 0.83
CA SER A 206 -6.94 -8.53 1.26
C SER A 206 -6.10 -8.04 2.43
N THR A 207 -5.71 -6.78 2.39
CA THR A 207 -5.08 -6.08 3.52
C THR A 207 -5.72 -4.73 3.71
N VAL A 208 -5.64 -4.20 4.92
CA VAL A 208 -6.10 -2.84 5.26
C VAL A 208 -4.90 -2.06 5.74
N THR A 209 -4.66 -0.91 5.14
CA THR A 209 -3.61 0.01 5.56
C THR A 209 -4.24 1.25 6.18
N PRO A 210 -3.84 1.66 7.40
CA PRO A 210 -4.22 2.95 7.94
C PRO A 210 -3.50 4.05 7.15
N VAL A 211 -4.16 5.20 7.01
CA VAL A 211 -3.56 6.42 6.47
C VAL A 211 -3.19 7.28 7.67
N HIS A 212 -1.91 7.55 7.85
CA HIS A 212 -1.43 8.45 8.90
C HIS A 212 -1.63 9.89 8.44
N VAL A 213 -2.63 10.53 8.99
CA VAL A 213 -2.94 11.94 8.69
C VAL A 213 -2.71 12.76 9.94
N ASP A 214 -1.69 13.59 9.91
CA ASP A 214 -1.63 14.78 10.75
C ASP A 214 -2.42 15.90 10.05
N ALA A 215 -3.75 15.77 10.02
CA ALA A 215 -4.57 16.90 9.67
C ALA A 215 -4.36 17.97 10.75
N PRO A 216 -4.04 19.23 10.41
CA PRO A 216 -4.07 20.29 11.38
C PRO A 216 -5.45 20.25 12.04
N ALA A 217 -5.49 20.12 13.36
CA ALA A 217 -6.72 20.11 14.12
C ALA A 217 -7.49 21.36 13.73
N GLY A 218 -8.56 21.19 12.95
CA GLY A 218 -9.49 22.27 12.69
C GLY A 218 -9.94 22.76 14.04
N LYS A 219 -9.88 24.07 14.31
CA LYS A 219 -10.53 24.65 15.48
C LYS A 219 -11.93 24.10 15.51
N SER A 220 -12.25 23.32 16.53
CA SER A 220 -13.61 22.91 16.81
C SER A 220 -14.40 24.18 17.06
N ASP A 221 -15.46 24.42 16.30
CA ASP A 221 -16.39 25.55 16.43
C ASP A 221 -17.13 25.54 17.79
N ASP A 222 -16.72 24.68 18.73
CA ASP A 222 -17.31 24.55 20.07
C ASP A 222 -16.70 25.49 21.14
N ASP A 223 -15.65 26.23 20.85
CA ASP A 223 -15.02 27.12 21.83
C ASP A 223 -15.51 28.58 21.83
N ASP A 224 -16.34 28.98 20.85
CA ASP A 224 -16.83 30.36 20.77
C ASP A 224 -18.15 30.63 21.51
N ASN A 225 -18.72 29.66 22.26
CA ASN A 225 -19.99 29.83 22.95
C ASN A 225 -19.91 29.82 24.50
N LYS A 226 -18.80 30.23 25.07
CA LYS A 226 -18.66 30.37 26.52
C LYS A 226 -17.97 31.66 26.95
N ASN A 227 -18.38 32.82 26.41
CA ASN A 227 -17.91 34.08 27.01
C ASN A 227 -18.86 35.27 26.84
N ASP A 228 -20.17 35.02 26.77
CA ASP A 228 -21.16 36.10 26.93
C ASP A 228 -22.13 35.76 28.06
N GLY A 229 -21.71 36.00 29.29
CA GLY A 229 -22.64 35.82 30.42
C GLY A 229 -22.00 35.94 31.78
N GLN A 230 -21.34 37.06 32.08
CA GLN A 230 -21.25 37.49 33.46
C GLN A 230 -20.59 38.89 33.57
N SER A 231 -21.40 39.90 33.44
CA SER A 231 -21.10 41.20 34.04
C SER A 231 -22.39 42.02 34.10
N ASN A 232 -23.17 41.80 35.10
CA ASN A 232 -24.02 42.82 35.72
C ASN A 232 -24.53 42.29 37.03
N ASN A 233 -23.99 42.77 38.10
CA ASN A 233 -24.65 43.23 39.33
C ASN A 233 -23.63 43.35 40.45
N GLN A 234 -23.29 44.55 40.81
CA GLN A 234 -23.26 44.92 42.23
C GLN A 234 -23.39 46.43 42.37
N GLU A 235 -24.55 46.75 42.88
CA GLU A 235 -25.03 47.99 43.47
C GLU A 235 -24.02 48.57 44.46
N ASN A 236 -23.84 49.89 44.34
CA ASN A 236 -24.37 50.87 45.29
C ASN A 236 -24.06 50.61 46.76
N ASN A 237 -23.16 51.36 47.37
CA ASN A 237 -23.47 52.12 48.57
C ASN A 237 -22.26 52.94 49.05
N GLY A 238 -22.55 54.14 49.40
CA GLY A 238 -22.02 54.73 50.64
C GLY A 238 -21.06 55.88 50.45
N ASP A 239 -21.68 57.03 50.55
CA ASP A 239 -21.36 58.13 51.42
C ASP A 239 -20.02 58.88 51.37
N ALA A 240 -20.22 60.13 51.04
CA ALA A 240 -20.05 61.29 51.88
C ALA A 240 -18.65 61.90 51.96
N MET A 241 -18.73 63.17 51.82
CA MET A 241 -18.04 64.27 52.50
C MET A 241 -16.74 64.86 51.92
N SER A 242 -17.01 65.98 51.45
CA SER A 242 -16.38 67.27 51.86
C SER A 242 -15.09 67.68 51.20
N SER A 243 -15.24 68.80 50.72
CA SER A 243 -14.67 70.13 50.98
C SER A 243 -13.54 70.60 50.05
N GLN A 244 -13.92 71.70 49.46
CA GLN A 244 -13.21 72.97 49.45
C GLN A 244 -11.82 73.11 48.85
N GLY A 245 -11.77 74.05 47.95
CA GLY A 245 -10.60 74.90 47.81
C GLY A 245 -10.21 75.18 46.41
N LYS A 246 -10.75 76.12 45.70
CA LYS A 246 -10.44 77.54 45.60
C LYS A 246 -9.21 77.90 44.78
N ARG A 247 -9.50 78.68 43.70
CA ARG A 247 -8.63 79.73 43.09
C ARG A 247 -7.52 79.18 42.20
N GLY A 248 -7.25 79.74 41.12
CA GLY A 248 -7.37 80.98 40.37
C GLY A 248 -6.33 81.04 39.36
N GLY A 249 -6.60 81.63 38.29
CA GLY A 249 -5.96 82.84 37.84
C GLY A 249 -4.97 82.63 36.68
N SER A 250 -5.31 83.29 35.73
CA SER A 250 -4.56 83.90 34.60
C SER A 250 -4.50 83.10 33.38
#